data_f6665a6f10629d2fc4ae573d11ea09ed
#
_entry.id   f6665a6f10629d2fc4ae573d11ea09ed
#
_cell.length_a   1.000
_cell.length_b   1.000
_cell.length_c   1.000
_cell.angle_alpha   90.00
_cell.angle_beta   90.00
_cell.angle_gamma   90.00
#
_symmetry.space_group_name_H-M   'P 1'
#
loop_
_entity.id
_entity.type
_entity.pdbx_description
1 polymer ?
#
loop_
_entity_poly.entity_id
_entity_poly.type
_entity_poly.pdbx_seq_one_letter_code
_entity_poly.pdbx_strand_id
1 'polypeptide(L)'
;MSSTVITGINELVTCDGTGPDSLGVRSNAAVVIMDDTVAWIGAAADAPACDTGIDVGGRAVIPGFVDSHSHLVFAGDRGLEFAARMTGQPYDGGGIGVTVAATRAASDDELRRLLARRISELRALGTTTIEIKSGYGLTVDDEVRALQIAREFSTETTFLGAHVVPAEYAQDRAAYLELVTGPMLEAAAPYARWIDVFCEPHSSHAFDADEAHHILKAGAAAGLGLRVHGNQLGPGPGVQLAVELGAASVDHCTFLDDADVEALAAAAETTVATLLPGVEFCTRSPYPDAARLLAAGVSIALATDCNPGTCYSSSVPWVISLAVREMGMTPAQALLAATAGSAKSLRRTDIGRLVVGNRADLSVLDAPSYVHLAYRPGVPIARVLDVAITAPQASARPSAPPSESPLDSR
;
A
#
# COMPACT_ATOMS: atom_id res chain seq x y z
N MET A 1 16.69 -25.26 -10.40
CA MET A 1 16.38 -23.90 -10.82
C MET A 1 15.42 -24.01 -11.99
N SER A 2 14.24 -23.41 -11.88
CA SER A 2 13.21 -23.40 -12.93
C SER A 2 13.25 -22.04 -13.62
N SER A 3 13.21 -22.03 -14.95
CA SER A 3 13.21 -20.80 -15.74
C SER A 3 11.90 -20.64 -16.51
N THR A 4 11.36 -19.43 -16.51
CA THR A 4 10.12 -19.09 -17.22
C THR A 4 10.35 -17.85 -18.08
N VAL A 5 10.00 -17.91 -19.38
CA VAL A 5 9.97 -16.74 -20.24
C VAL A 5 8.55 -16.19 -20.38
N ILE A 6 8.41 -14.89 -20.21
CA ILE A 6 7.16 -14.15 -20.45
C ILE A 6 7.30 -13.45 -21.80
N THR A 7 6.38 -13.74 -22.72
CA THR A 7 6.36 -13.24 -24.11
C THR A 7 5.00 -12.63 -24.46
N GLY A 8 4.84 -12.14 -25.69
CA GLY A 8 3.60 -11.50 -26.13
C GLY A 8 3.34 -10.19 -25.42
N ILE A 9 4.38 -9.54 -24.87
CA ILE A 9 4.28 -8.27 -24.16
C ILE A 9 4.25 -7.13 -25.19
N ASN A 10 3.12 -6.43 -25.28
CA ASN A 10 3.02 -5.24 -26.12
C ASN A 10 3.83 -4.07 -25.55
N GLU A 11 3.70 -3.85 -24.23
CA GLU A 11 4.38 -2.80 -23.49
C GLU A 11 4.90 -3.35 -22.16
N LEU A 12 6.22 -3.38 -22.02
CA LEU A 12 6.88 -3.69 -20.76
C LEU A 12 7.30 -2.38 -20.11
N VAL A 13 6.81 -2.13 -18.89
CA VAL A 13 7.27 -1.02 -18.06
C VAL A 13 8.23 -1.58 -17.02
N THR A 14 9.44 -1.06 -16.95
CA THR A 14 10.47 -1.56 -16.02
C THR A 14 10.62 -0.72 -14.77
N CYS A 15 10.24 0.56 -14.81
CA CYS A 15 10.50 1.55 -13.74
C CYS A 15 11.98 1.63 -13.36
N ASP A 16 12.90 1.35 -14.32
CA ASP A 16 14.35 1.28 -14.08
C ASP A 16 15.06 2.64 -14.11
N GLY A 17 14.31 3.73 -14.24
CA GLY A 17 14.85 5.10 -14.30
C GLY A 17 15.28 5.53 -15.71
N THR A 18 15.10 4.70 -16.74
CA THR A 18 15.43 5.02 -18.11
C THR A 18 14.26 5.63 -18.88
N GLY A 19 14.57 6.32 -20.00
CA GLY A 19 13.58 7.01 -20.81
C GLY A 19 13.19 8.39 -20.25
N PRO A 20 12.40 9.17 -21.01
CA PRO A 20 12.11 10.58 -20.71
C PRO A 20 11.26 10.78 -19.44
N ASP A 21 10.49 9.77 -19.04
CA ASP A 21 9.62 9.75 -17.87
C ASP A 21 10.06 8.75 -16.79
N SER A 22 11.30 8.25 -16.90
CA SER A 22 11.93 7.28 -15.98
C SER A 22 11.20 5.92 -15.86
N LEU A 23 10.20 5.65 -16.70
CA LEU A 23 9.45 4.39 -16.69
C LEU A 23 10.20 3.21 -17.33
N GLY A 24 11.15 3.46 -18.23
CA GLY A 24 11.84 2.39 -18.95
C GLY A 24 10.91 1.55 -19.83
N VAL A 25 10.00 2.20 -20.57
CA VAL A 25 9.02 1.52 -21.44
C VAL A 25 9.72 0.83 -22.62
N ARG A 26 9.42 -0.45 -22.85
CA ARG A 26 9.96 -1.26 -23.94
C ARG A 26 8.83 -1.95 -24.70
N SER A 27 8.81 -1.83 -26.02
CA SER A 27 7.85 -2.54 -26.89
C SER A 27 8.41 -3.89 -27.34
N ASN A 28 7.51 -4.86 -27.59
CA ASN A 28 7.87 -6.19 -28.07
C ASN A 28 9.00 -6.85 -27.24
N ALA A 29 8.92 -6.70 -25.94
CA ALA A 29 9.91 -7.22 -25.00
C ALA A 29 9.54 -8.62 -24.51
N ALA A 30 10.53 -9.30 -23.89
CA ALA A 30 10.33 -10.47 -23.08
C ALA A 30 11.11 -10.34 -21.76
N VAL A 31 10.63 -11.07 -20.76
CA VAL A 31 11.26 -11.17 -19.43
C VAL A 31 11.51 -12.62 -19.13
N VAL A 32 12.71 -12.95 -18.67
CA VAL A 32 13.03 -14.30 -18.14
C VAL A 32 13.14 -14.22 -16.64
N ILE A 33 12.45 -15.12 -15.97
CA ILE A 33 12.46 -15.32 -14.54
C ILE A 33 13.14 -16.64 -14.24
N MET A 34 14.05 -16.61 -13.27
CA MET A 34 14.71 -17.81 -12.73
C MET A 34 14.41 -17.87 -11.23
N ASP A 35 13.74 -18.94 -10.82
CA ASP A 35 13.15 -19.04 -9.48
C ASP A 35 12.25 -17.81 -9.21
N ASP A 36 12.59 -16.96 -8.24
CA ASP A 36 11.81 -15.75 -7.89
C ASP A 36 12.48 -14.44 -8.34
N THR A 37 13.44 -14.50 -9.29
CA THR A 37 14.29 -13.37 -9.67
C THR A 37 14.22 -13.09 -11.16
N VAL A 38 14.21 -11.81 -11.54
CA VAL A 38 14.34 -11.38 -12.94
C VAL A 38 15.77 -11.71 -13.41
N ALA A 39 15.89 -12.67 -14.33
CA ALA A 39 17.18 -13.13 -14.85
C ALA A 39 17.60 -12.41 -16.14
N TRP A 40 16.63 -11.95 -16.95
CA TRP A 40 16.91 -11.27 -18.22
C TRP A 40 15.71 -10.44 -18.67
N ILE A 41 15.99 -9.34 -19.36
CA ILE A 41 15.02 -8.46 -20.00
C ILE A 41 15.59 -8.00 -21.34
N GLY A 42 14.84 -8.15 -22.44
CA GLY A 42 15.29 -7.74 -23.75
C GLY A 42 14.20 -7.81 -24.82
N ALA A 43 14.60 -7.71 -26.10
CA ALA A 43 13.67 -7.89 -27.22
C ALA A 43 13.15 -9.33 -27.27
N ALA A 44 11.87 -9.53 -27.56
CA ALA A 44 11.27 -10.87 -27.57
C ALA A 44 11.96 -11.84 -28.54
N ALA A 45 12.52 -11.33 -29.66
CA ALA A 45 13.26 -12.14 -30.64
C ALA A 45 14.58 -12.70 -30.10
N ASP A 46 15.15 -12.08 -29.06
CA ASP A 46 16.44 -12.45 -28.46
C ASP A 46 16.26 -13.23 -27.14
N ALA A 47 15.03 -13.58 -26.80
CA ALA A 47 14.73 -14.27 -25.54
C ALA A 47 15.41 -15.63 -25.48
N PRO A 48 16.17 -15.92 -24.38
CA PRO A 48 16.80 -17.23 -24.22
C PRO A 48 15.75 -18.34 -24.05
N ALA A 49 16.13 -19.57 -24.39
CA ALA A 49 15.29 -20.74 -24.17
C ALA A 49 15.11 -20.97 -22.67
N CYS A 50 13.87 -21.28 -22.25
CA CYS A 50 13.48 -21.51 -20.86
C CYS A 50 12.69 -22.83 -20.73
N ASP A 51 12.56 -23.31 -19.49
CA ASP A 51 11.83 -24.54 -19.20
C ASP A 51 10.32 -24.39 -19.46
N THR A 52 9.78 -23.18 -19.20
CA THR A 52 8.36 -22.85 -19.40
C THR A 52 8.20 -21.49 -20.07
N GLY A 53 7.03 -21.26 -20.69
CA GLY A 53 6.69 -20.01 -21.32
C GLY A 53 5.27 -19.56 -20.99
N ILE A 54 5.10 -18.25 -20.78
CA ILE A 54 3.81 -17.58 -20.58
C ILE A 54 3.65 -16.54 -21.68
N ASP A 55 2.65 -16.70 -22.55
CA ASP A 55 2.27 -15.67 -23.52
C ASP A 55 1.17 -14.80 -22.92
N VAL A 56 1.45 -13.50 -22.75
CA VAL A 56 0.47 -12.55 -22.20
C VAL A 56 -0.46 -11.97 -23.28
N GLY A 57 -0.33 -12.37 -24.55
CA GLY A 57 -1.30 -12.10 -25.61
C GLY A 57 -1.45 -10.62 -25.96
N GLY A 58 -0.37 -9.86 -26.08
CA GLY A 58 -0.38 -8.43 -26.45
C GLY A 58 -0.72 -7.50 -25.29
N ARG A 59 -0.70 -7.97 -24.06
CA ARG A 59 -0.96 -7.17 -22.86
C ARG A 59 0.27 -6.39 -22.41
N ALA A 60 0.04 -5.34 -21.62
CA ALA A 60 1.11 -4.67 -20.90
C ALA A 60 1.52 -5.46 -19.63
N VAL A 61 2.83 -5.44 -19.34
CA VAL A 61 3.41 -5.98 -18.11
C VAL A 61 4.13 -4.87 -17.38
N ILE A 62 3.90 -4.76 -16.09
CA ILE A 62 4.45 -3.73 -15.21
C ILE A 62 5.05 -4.37 -13.96
N PRO A 63 5.90 -3.69 -13.17
CA PRO A 63 6.20 -4.12 -11.80
C PRO A 63 4.91 -4.28 -11.00
N GLY A 64 4.83 -5.27 -10.14
CA GLY A 64 3.74 -5.37 -9.19
C GLY A 64 3.64 -4.12 -8.33
N PHE A 65 2.43 -3.67 -8.04
CA PHE A 65 2.24 -2.53 -7.16
C PHE A 65 2.77 -2.82 -5.76
N VAL A 66 3.30 -1.77 -5.14
CA VAL A 66 3.72 -1.76 -3.74
C VAL A 66 2.74 -0.89 -2.97
N ASP A 67 1.95 -1.49 -2.09
CA ASP A 67 1.08 -0.75 -1.18
C ASP A 67 1.84 -0.49 0.12
N SER A 68 2.40 0.70 0.24
CA SER A 68 3.31 1.05 1.32
C SER A 68 2.63 1.64 2.55
N HIS A 69 1.28 1.63 2.58
CA HIS A 69 0.52 2.13 3.72
C HIS A 69 -0.87 1.48 3.78
N SER A 70 -1.08 0.57 4.74
CA SER A 70 -2.38 -0.06 4.93
C SER A 70 -2.61 -0.54 6.38
N HIS A 71 -3.90 -0.60 6.80
CA HIS A 71 -4.33 -1.01 8.13
C HIS A 71 -5.24 -2.25 8.03
N LEU A 72 -4.70 -3.37 7.57
CA LEU A 72 -5.50 -4.53 7.17
C LEU A 72 -5.93 -5.44 8.32
N VAL A 73 -5.29 -5.34 9.51
CA VAL A 73 -5.64 -6.18 10.67
C VAL A 73 -6.73 -5.51 11.48
N PHE A 74 -7.98 -5.74 11.11
CA PHE A 74 -9.14 -5.24 11.83
C PHE A 74 -10.36 -6.12 11.65
N ALA A 75 -11.32 -6.00 12.60
CA ALA A 75 -12.69 -6.50 12.52
C ALA A 75 -13.70 -5.35 12.63
N GLY A 76 -14.96 -5.65 12.38
CA GLY A 76 -16.05 -4.68 12.41
C GLY A 76 -16.27 -3.99 11.07
N ASP A 77 -17.28 -3.12 11.04
CA ASP A 77 -17.73 -2.38 9.86
C ASP A 77 -18.08 -0.94 10.26
N ARG A 78 -17.68 0.03 9.42
CA ARG A 78 -17.96 1.46 9.62
C ARG A 78 -18.76 2.07 8.46
N GLY A 79 -19.51 1.25 7.73
CA GLY A 79 -20.34 1.69 6.61
C GLY A 79 -21.41 2.70 7.00
N LEU A 80 -21.99 2.59 8.21
CA LEU A 80 -22.96 3.57 8.72
C LEU A 80 -22.32 4.95 8.99
N GLU A 81 -21.10 4.97 9.51
CA GLU A 81 -20.34 6.21 9.70
C GLU A 81 -19.99 6.86 8.35
N PHE A 82 -19.57 6.05 7.37
CA PHE A 82 -19.37 6.54 6.01
C PHE A 82 -20.65 7.17 5.44
N ALA A 83 -21.79 6.51 5.58
CA ALA A 83 -23.07 7.05 5.12
C ALA A 83 -23.42 8.37 5.80
N ALA A 84 -23.17 8.51 7.11
CA ALA A 84 -23.39 9.75 7.85
C ALA A 84 -22.50 10.89 7.35
N ARG A 85 -21.21 10.62 7.09
CA ARG A 85 -20.29 11.61 6.47
C ARG A 85 -20.77 12.07 5.10
N MET A 86 -21.28 11.16 4.28
CA MET A 86 -21.82 11.51 2.95
C MET A 86 -23.05 12.41 3.04
N THR A 87 -23.73 12.46 4.19
CA THR A 87 -24.86 13.35 4.46
C THR A 87 -24.50 14.63 5.24
N GLY A 88 -23.20 14.90 5.43
CA GLY A 88 -22.69 16.17 5.96
C GLY A 88 -22.17 16.14 7.40
N GLN A 89 -22.06 14.98 8.03
CA GLN A 89 -21.35 14.88 9.31
C GLN A 89 -19.82 14.92 9.06
N PRO A 90 -19.08 15.78 9.79
CA PRO A 90 -17.64 15.86 9.64
C PRO A 90 -16.95 14.59 10.18
N TYR A 91 -15.78 14.26 9.63
CA TYR A 91 -14.90 13.25 10.18
C TYR A 91 -13.99 13.89 11.25
N ASP A 92 -13.99 13.34 12.46
CA ASP A 92 -13.20 13.83 13.62
C ASP A 92 -12.20 12.79 14.16
N GLY A 93 -12.15 11.59 13.55
CA GLY A 93 -11.30 10.48 14.01
C GLY A 93 -11.89 9.66 15.16
N GLY A 94 -12.98 10.11 15.80
CA GLY A 94 -13.56 9.45 16.98
C GLY A 94 -14.17 8.07 16.74
N GLY A 95 -14.53 7.76 15.49
CA GLY A 95 -15.13 6.46 15.12
C GLY A 95 -14.19 5.25 15.24
N ILE A 96 -12.90 5.45 15.44
CA ILE A 96 -11.91 4.36 15.58
C ILE A 96 -12.25 3.42 16.74
N GLY A 97 -12.87 3.91 17.80
CA GLY A 97 -13.28 3.09 18.98
C GLY A 97 -14.16 1.91 18.62
N VAL A 98 -15.03 2.03 17.60
CA VAL A 98 -15.85 0.93 17.10
C VAL A 98 -14.98 -0.18 16.51
N THR A 99 -13.97 0.18 15.72
CA THR A 99 -13.02 -0.78 15.15
C THR A 99 -12.16 -1.43 16.23
N VAL A 100 -11.66 -0.65 17.19
CA VAL A 100 -10.87 -1.16 18.32
C VAL A 100 -11.67 -2.19 19.12
N ALA A 101 -12.90 -1.88 19.51
CA ALA A 101 -13.76 -2.82 20.25
C ALA A 101 -14.02 -4.12 19.47
N ALA A 102 -14.33 -4.03 18.18
CA ALA A 102 -14.57 -5.20 17.34
C ALA A 102 -13.29 -6.04 17.13
N THR A 103 -12.14 -5.39 16.94
CA THR A 103 -10.86 -6.08 16.71
C THR A 103 -10.38 -6.80 17.97
N ARG A 104 -10.51 -6.19 19.15
CA ARG A 104 -10.21 -6.83 20.43
C ARG A 104 -11.11 -8.04 20.70
N ALA A 105 -12.39 -7.96 20.29
CA ALA A 105 -13.37 -9.04 20.49
C ALA A 105 -13.23 -10.19 19.49
N ALA A 106 -12.62 -9.96 18.33
CA ALA A 106 -12.44 -10.97 17.29
C ALA A 106 -11.40 -12.03 17.70
N SER A 107 -11.63 -13.29 17.30
CA SER A 107 -10.62 -14.35 17.47
C SER A 107 -9.47 -14.20 16.48
N ASP A 108 -8.32 -14.81 16.78
CA ASP A 108 -7.17 -14.84 15.88
C ASP A 108 -7.52 -15.43 14.51
N ASP A 109 -8.29 -16.51 14.49
CA ASP A 109 -8.73 -17.17 13.25
C ASP A 109 -9.65 -16.26 12.42
N GLU A 110 -10.47 -15.46 13.07
CA GLU A 110 -11.29 -14.46 12.39
C GLU A 110 -10.42 -13.36 11.79
N LEU A 111 -9.47 -12.80 12.54
CA LEU A 111 -8.55 -11.77 12.05
C LEU A 111 -7.70 -12.30 10.89
N ARG A 112 -7.16 -13.53 10.96
CA ARG A 112 -6.42 -14.17 9.86
C ARG A 112 -7.29 -14.31 8.61
N ARG A 113 -8.52 -14.79 8.74
CA ARG A 113 -9.44 -14.96 7.62
C ARG A 113 -9.80 -13.61 6.97
N LEU A 114 -10.02 -12.56 7.77
CA LEU A 114 -10.31 -11.22 7.28
C LEU A 114 -9.09 -10.62 6.56
N LEU A 115 -7.90 -10.76 7.13
CA LEU A 115 -6.65 -10.31 6.53
C LEU A 115 -6.37 -11.05 5.22
N ALA A 116 -6.46 -12.37 5.19
CA ALA A 116 -6.25 -13.19 4.00
C ALA A 116 -7.18 -12.76 2.83
N ARG A 117 -8.45 -12.45 3.14
CA ARG A 117 -9.40 -11.94 2.14
C ARG A 117 -8.94 -10.60 1.56
N ARG A 118 -8.56 -9.62 2.40
CA ARG A 118 -8.10 -8.30 1.95
C ARG A 118 -6.82 -8.38 1.12
N ILE A 119 -5.88 -9.25 1.52
CA ILE A 119 -4.67 -9.50 0.74
C ILE A 119 -5.00 -10.14 -0.61
N SER A 120 -5.93 -11.09 -0.65
CA SER A 120 -6.39 -11.67 -1.91
C SER A 120 -7.01 -10.63 -2.84
N GLU A 121 -7.79 -9.68 -2.31
CA GLU A 121 -8.37 -8.55 -3.07
C GLU A 121 -7.25 -7.65 -3.64
N LEU A 122 -6.24 -7.28 -2.84
CA LEU A 122 -5.07 -6.50 -3.27
C LEU A 122 -4.29 -7.22 -4.39
N ARG A 123 -4.00 -8.52 -4.22
CA ARG A 123 -3.29 -9.33 -5.22
C ARG A 123 -4.09 -9.47 -6.51
N ALA A 124 -5.41 -9.65 -6.41
CA ALA A 124 -6.29 -9.71 -7.59
C ALA A 124 -6.30 -8.40 -8.40
N LEU A 125 -5.84 -7.29 -7.80
CA LEU A 125 -5.70 -5.97 -8.42
C LEU A 125 -4.25 -5.57 -8.70
N GLY A 126 -3.31 -6.53 -8.66
CA GLY A 126 -1.92 -6.33 -9.10
C GLY A 126 -0.93 -5.92 -8.01
N THR A 127 -1.31 -5.92 -6.73
CA THR A 127 -0.39 -5.59 -5.63
C THR A 127 0.41 -6.81 -5.20
N THR A 128 1.74 -6.71 -5.18
CA THR A 128 2.66 -7.82 -4.83
C THR A 128 3.31 -7.63 -3.46
N THR A 129 3.54 -6.40 -3.03
CA THR A 129 4.09 -6.07 -1.71
C THR A 129 3.12 -5.17 -0.95
N ILE A 130 2.91 -5.48 0.33
CA ILE A 130 1.93 -4.80 1.17
C ILE A 130 2.56 -4.53 2.53
N GLU A 131 2.57 -3.27 2.95
CA GLU A 131 2.89 -2.89 4.32
C GLU A 131 1.62 -2.98 5.16
N ILE A 132 1.72 -3.59 6.34
CA ILE A 132 0.58 -3.86 7.22
C ILE A 132 0.83 -3.30 8.61
N LYS A 133 0.02 -2.33 9.01
CA LYS A 133 0.08 -1.72 10.35
C LYS A 133 -0.80 -2.47 11.35
N SER A 134 -0.39 -2.48 12.61
CA SER A 134 -1.25 -2.69 13.78
C SER A 134 -2.10 -1.43 14.06
N GLY A 135 -2.46 -1.14 15.31
CA GLY A 135 -3.07 0.14 15.68
C GLY A 135 -4.58 0.09 15.95
N TYR A 136 -5.18 -1.10 15.91
CA TYR A 136 -6.56 -1.31 16.36
C TYR A 136 -6.66 -2.19 17.61
N GLY A 137 -5.54 -2.58 18.20
CA GLY A 137 -5.47 -3.25 19.47
C GLY A 137 -5.40 -2.27 20.65
N LEU A 138 -4.43 -1.38 20.61
CA LEU A 138 -4.13 -0.33 21.59
C LEU A 138 -3.92 -0.89 23.04
N THR A 139 -3.59 -2.16 23.14
CA THR A 139 -3.10 -2.84 24.35
C THR A 139 -1.84 -3.63 23.98
N VAL A 140 -1.03 -4.02 24.96
CA VAL A 140 0.19 -4.81 24.70
C VAL A 140 -0.15 -6.10 23.93
N ASP A 141 -1.09 -6.87 24.46
CA ASP A 141 -1.43 -8.18 23.89
C ASP A 141 -2.06 -8.07 22.51
N ASP A 142 -2.97 -7.09 22.29
CA ASP A 142 -3.67 -6.95 21.02
C ASP A 142 -2.79 -6.38 19.91
N GLU A 143 -1.86 -5.46 20.23
CA GLU A 143 -0.90 -4.94 19.25
C GLU A 143 0.10 -6.02 18.80
N VAL A 144 0.63 -6.79 19.77
CA VAL A 144 1.51 -7.94 19.50
C VAL A 144 0.79 -8.99 18.65
N ARG A 145 -0.45 -9.35 19.02
CA ARG A 145 -1.29 -10.27 18.26
C ARG A 145 -1.51 -9.81 16.82
N ALA A 146 -1.83 -8.53 16.62
CA ALA A 146 -2.04 -7.96 15.29
C ALA A 146 -0.78 -8.06 14.43
N LEU A 147 0.40 -7.74 14.98
CA LEU A 147 1.68 -7.85 14.29
C LEU A 147 2.07 -9.29 13.98
N GLN A 148 1.83 -10.23 14.91
CA GLN A 148 2.08 -11.66 14.67
C GLN A 148 1.25 -12.18 13.50
N ILE A 149 -0.04 -11.84 13.44
CA ILE A 149 -0.93 -12.20 12.35
C ILE A 149 -0.48 -11.53 11.04
N ALA A 150 -0.11 -10.24 11.07
CA ALA A 150 0.39 -9.53 9.89
C ALA A 150 1.65 -10.19 9.31
N ARG A 151 2.57 -10.66 10.15
CA ARG A 151 3.81 -11.33 9.74
C ARG A 151 3.61 -12.67 9.04
N GLU A 152 2.48 -13.32 9.21
CA GLU A 152 2.15 -14.52 8.45
C GLU A 152 2.00 -14.22 6.95
N PHE A 153 1.74 -12.95 6.58
CA PHE A 153 1.43 -12.51 5.21
C PHE A 153 2.44 -11.52 4.61
N SER A 154 3.12 -10.73 5.44
CA SER A 154 4.06 -9.71 4.99
C SER A 154 5.25 -9.56 5.96
N THR A 155 6.42 -9.25 5.39
CA THR A 155 7.61 -8.84 6.16
C THR A 155 7.61 -7.33 6.45
N GLU A 156 6.77 -6.55 5.77
CA GLU A 156 6.63 -5.11 5.95
C GLU A 156 5.53 -4.84 6.98
N THR A 157 5.86 -5.00 8.26
CA THR A 157 4.93 -4.82 9.38
C THR A 157 5.29 -3.59 10.18
N THR A 158 4.28 -2.83 10.60
CA THR A 158 4.43 -1.55 11.30
C THR A 158 3.70 -1.57 12.64
N PHE A 159 4.44 -1.32 13.71
CA PHE A 159 3.85 -1.07 15.02
C PHE A 159 3.26 0.33 15.06
N LEU A 160 1.95 0.41 15.28
CA LEU A 160 1.17 1.64 15.39
C LEU A 160 0.37 1.70 16.70
N GLY A 161 0.99 1.37 17.83
CA GLY A 161 0.37 1.58 19.15
C GLY A 161 0.02 3.05 19.39
N ALA A 162 0.72 3.95 18.72
CA ALA A 162 0.45 5.39 18.72
C ALA A 162 -0.51 5.84 17.61
N HIS A 163 -1.58 5.07 17.36
CA HIS A 163 -2.65 5.45 16.43
C HIS A 163 -3.58 6.50 17.06
N VAL A 164 -4.11 6.20 18.23
CA VAL A 164 -4.87 7.14 19.07
C VAL A 164 -4.70 6.78 20.53
N VAL A 165 -5.00 7.72 21.43
CA VAL A 165 -5.15 7.44 22.85
C VAL A 165 -6.50 6.76 23.07
N PRO A 166 -6.55 5.50 23.53
CA PRO A 166 -7.81 4.79 23.73
C PRO A 166 -8.61 5.33 24.91
N ALA A 167 -9.92 5.09 24.92
CA ALA A 167 -10.85 5.66 25.86
C ALA A 167 -10.50 5.40 27.35
N GLU A 168 -9.92 4.26 27.66
CA GLU A 168 -9.48 3.87 29.00
C GLU A 168 -8.33 4.75 29.55
N TYR A 169 -7.59 5.42 28.64
CA TYR A 169 -6.51 6.36 28.98
C TYR A 169 -6.88 7.82 28.72
N ALA A 170 -8.14 8.14 28.42
CA ALA A 170 -8.57 9.51 28.11
C ALA A 170 -8.29 10.53 29.23
N GLN A 171 -8.22 10.07 30.49
CA GLN A 171 -7.92 10.89 31.67
C GLN A 171 -6.46 10.78 32.15
N ASP A 172 -5.67 9.89 31.54
CA ASP A 172 -4.26 9.68 31.87
C ASP A 172 -3.44 9.38 30.61
N ARG A 173 -3.36 10.38 29.76
CA ARG A 173 -2.64 10.33 28.48
C ARG A 173 -1.15 10.02 28.66
N ALA A 174 -0.55 10.52 29.76
CA ALA A 174 0.85 10.28 30.06
C ALA A 174 1.12 8.79 30.33
N ALA A 175 0.24 8.11 31.06
CA ALA A 175 0.37 6.67 31.26
C ALA A 175 0.27 5.88 29.96
N TYR A 176 -0.56 6.32 28.99
CA TYR A 176 -0.59 5.68 27.67
C TYR A 176 0.72 5.90 26.89
N LEU A 177 1.27 7.09 26.95
CA LEU A 177 2.56 7.39 26.31
C LEU A 177 3.69 6.51 26.89
N GLU A 178 3.76 6.36 28.21
CA GLU A 178 4.69 5.44 28.87
C GLU A 178 4.47 3.98 28.44
N LEU A 179 3.21 3.55 28.30
CA LEU A 179 2.87 2.20 27.81
C LEU A 179 3.37 1.96 26.38
N VAL A 180 3.09 2.89 25.47
CA VAL A 180 3.46 2.78 24.04
C VAL A 180 4.96 2.82 23.83
N THR A 181 5.69 3.65 24.59
CA THR A 181 7.14 3.80 24.47
C THR A 181 7.97 2.82 25.30
N GLY A 182 7.32 2.10 26.22
CA GLY A 182 7.92 1.10 27.10
C GLY A 182 7.40 -0.32 26.82
N PRO A 183 6.56 -0.89 27.69
CA PRO A 183 6.19 -2.32 27.63
C PRO A 183 5.55 -2.75 26.30
N MET A 184 4.74 -1.88 25.67
CA MET A 184 4.10 -2.21 24.39
C MET A 184 5.12 -2.26 23.25
N LEU A 185 6.02 -1.27 23.16
CA LEU A 185 7.10 -1.26 22.19
C LEU A 185 8.05 -2.45 22.38
N GLU A 186 8.44 -2.75 23.63
CA GLU A 186 9.33 -3.88 23.93
C GLU A 186 8.74 -5.20 23.43
N ALA A 187 7.44 -5.42 23.66
CA ALA A 187 6.74 -6.62 23.23
C ALA A 187 6.48 -6.66 21.71
N ALA A 188 6.24 -5.51 21.06
CA ALA A 188 5.89 -5.40 19.64
C ALA A 188 7.11 -5.41 18.71
N ALA A 189 8.25 -4.82 19.13
CA ALA A 189 9.43 -4.64 18.30
C ALA A 189 9.94 -5.92 17.61
N PRO A 190 9.93 -7.12 18.22
CA PRO A 190 10.36 -8.35 17.54
C PRO A 190 9.51 -8.73 16.33
N TYR A 191 8.30 -8.18 16.20
CA TYR A 191 7.33 -8.48 15.15
C TYR A 191 7.14 -7.32 14.16
N ALA A 192 7.78 -6.17 14.38
CA ALA A 192 7.68 -4.99 13.54
C ALA A 192 9.00 -4.67 12.85
N ARG A 193 8.93 -4.17 11.63
CA ARG A 193 10.05 -3.53 10.92
C ARG A 193 10.05 -2.02 11.14
N TRP A 194 8.88 -1.46 11.33
CA TRP A 194 8.63 -0.03 11.41
C TRP A 194 7.87 0.33 12.69
N ILE A 195 8.03 1.57 13.14
CA ILE A 195 7.16 2.25 14.09
C ILE A 195 6.53 3.45 13.40
N ASP A 196 5.27 3.71 13.72
CA ASP A 196 4.50 4.81 13.16
C ASP A 196 3.74 5.55 14.27
N VAL A 197 3.41 6.81 14.03
CA VAL A 197 2.65 7.65 14.95
C VAL A 197 1.67 8.53 14.20
N PHE A 198 0.46 8.67 14.70
CA PHE A 198 -0.50 9.65 14.21
C PHE A 198 -0.23 11.01 14.87
N CYS A 199 0.61 11.81 14.20
CA CYS A 199 0.99 13.16 14.62
C CYS A 199 0.02 14.18 14.04
N GLU A 200 -1.07 14.48 14.78
CA GLU A 200 -2.16 15.32 14.27
C GLU A 200 -2.75 16.20 15.37
N PRO A 201 -2.26 17.44 15.53
CA PRO A 201 -2.70 18.34 16.59
C PRO A 201 -4.16 18.80 16.46
N HIS A 202 -4.78 18.60 15.30
CA HIS A 202 -6.19 18.91 15.05
C HIS A 202 -7.15 17.84 15.57
N SER A 203 -6.64 16.72 16.12
CA SER A 203 -7.42 15.68 16.76
C SER A 203 -7.02 15.50 18.22
N SER A 204 -7.98 15.59 19.14
CA SER A 204 -7.75 15.31 20.57
C SER A 204 -7.40 13.86 20.87
N HIS A 205 -7.58 12.94 19.91
CA HIS A 205 -7.27 11.52 20.03
C HIS A 205 -5.86 11.19 19.55
N ALA A 206 -5.29 12.00 18.67
CA ALA A 206 -3.95 11.81 18.10
C ALA A 206 -2.84 12.38 19.01
N PHE A 207 -1.61 12.32 18.57
CA PHE A 207 -0.43 12.76 19.33
C PHE A 207 0.06 14.14 18.82
N ASP A 208 0.55 14.96 19.74
CA ASP A 208 1.19 16.24 19.40
C ASP A 208 2.67 16.01 18.97
N ALA A 209 3.37 17.12 18.66
CA ALA A 209 4.74 17.07 18.20
C ALA A 209 5.71 16.45 19.21
N ASP A 210 5.60 16.84 20.48
CA ASP A 210 6.53 16.39 21.53
C ASP A 210 6.31 14.91 21.84
N GLU A 211 5.06 14.48 21.93
CA GLU A 211 4.66 13.08 22.12
C GLU A 211 5.11 12.22 20.92
N ALA A 212 4.86 12.67 19.69
CA ALA A 212 5.25 11.97 18.48
C ALA A 212 6.77 11.85 18.36
N HIS A 213 7.50 12.92 18.68
CA HIS A 213 8.97 12.88 18.74
C HIS A 213 9.47 11.85 19.77
N HIS A 214 8.87 11.81 20.95
CA HIS A 214 9.23 10.86 22.01
C HIS A 214 8.99 9.40 21.56
N ILE A 215 7.84 9.11 20.96
CA ILE A 215 7.46 7.79 20.44
C ILE A 215 8.43 7.33 19.37
N LEU A 216 8.72 8.18 18.38
CA LEU A 216 9.61 7.84 17.28
C LEU A 216 11.05 7.62 17.75
N LYS A 217 11.53 8.43 18.71
CA LYS A 217 12.84 8.22 19.32
C LYS A 217 12.95 6.89 20.08
N ALA A 218 11.90 6.52 20.81
CA ALA A 218 11.86 5.20 21.47
C ALA A 218 11.90 4.06 20.44
N GLY A 219 11.15 4.17 19.34
CA GLY A 219 11.18 3.19 18.25
C GLY A 219 12.53 3.09 17.57
N ALA A 220 13.18 4.21 17.29
CA ALA A 220 14.53 4.24 16.72
C ALA A 220 15.56 3.55 17.66
N ALA A 221 15.45 3.80 18.97
CA ALA A 221 16.28 3.14 19.98
C ALA A 221 16.05 1.62 20.04
N ALA A 222 14.82 1.16 19.74
CA ALA A 222 14.47 -0.25 19.61
C ALA A 222 14.89 -0.87 18.24
N GLY A 223 15.51 -0.09 17.35
CA GLY A 223 16.00 -0.55 16.05
C GLY A 223 14.93 -0.56 14.93
N LEU A 224 13.77 0.07 15.14
CA LEU A 224 12.71 0.16 14.14
C LEU A 224 12.96 1.33 13.18
N GLY A 225 12.57 1.17 11.91
CA GLY A 225 12.47 2.27 10.96
C GLY A 225 11.27 3.16 11.30
N LEU A 226 11.37 4.46 10.97
CA LEU A 226 10.38 5.46 11.36
C LEU A 226 9.43 5.80 10.21
N ARG A 227 8.16 5.98 10.53
CA ARG A 227 7.08 6.46 9.66
C ARG A 227 6.21 7.45 10.45
N VAL A 228 5.49 8.34 9.76
CA VAL A 228 4.65 9.35 10.40
C VAL A 228 3.35 9.52 9.61
N HIS A 229 2.19 9.37 10.26
CA HIS A 229 0.96 9.98 9.75
C HIS A 229 0.99 11.45 10.10
N GLY A 230 0.97 12.34 9.12
CA GLY A 230 1.11 13.76 9.37
C GLY A 230 0.36 14.63 8.37
N ASN A 231 -0.07 15.81 8.86
CA ASN A 231 -0.72 16.86 8.07
C ASN A 231 -1.97 16.35 7.31
N GLN A 232 -2.73 15.44 7.95
CA GLN A 232 -3.94 14.83 7.37
C GLN A 232 -5.18 15.71 7.55
N LEU A 233 -5.39 16.27 8.75
CA LEU A 233 -6.60 17.01 9.12
C LEU A 233 -6.38 18.52 9.05
N GLY A 234 -5.14 18.97 9.04
CA GLY A 234 -4.73 20.37 8.97
C GLY A 234 -3.22 20.54 8.87
N PRO A 235 -2.73 21.78 8.71
CA PRO A 235 -1.30 22.06 8.80
C PRO A 235 -0.76 21.65 10.18
N GLY A 236 0.36 20.93 10.20
CA GLY A 236 0.88 20.36 11.44
C GLY A 236 2.39 20.09 11.39
N PRO A 237 2.97 19.63 12.50
CA PRO A 237 4.41 19.40 12.62
C PRO A 237 4.90 18.07 12.00
N GLY A 238 4.00 17.22 11.50
CA GLY A 238 4.31 15.85 11.09
C GLY A 238 5.39 15.76 10.03
N VAL A 239 5.38 16.63 9.02
CA VAL A 239 6.41 16.68 7.97
C VAL A 239 7.77 17.08 8.53
N GLN A 240 7.82 18.17 9.30
CA GLN A 240 9.09 18.66 9.88
C GLN A 240 9.71 17.61 10.81
N LEU A 241 8.88 16.96 11.62
CA LEU A 241 9.28 15.88 12.51
C LEU A 241 9.84 14.66 11.74
N ALA A 242 9.15 14.25 10.67
CA ALA A 242 9.59 13.13 9.82
C ALA A 242 10.95 13.40 9.18
N VAL A 243 11.15 14.61 8.67
CA VAL A 243 12.43 15.04 8.06
C VAL A 243 13.53 15.14 9.10
N GLU A 244 13.28 15.75 10.25
CA GLU A 244 14.24 15.89 11.34
C GLU A 244 14.76 14.53 11.82
N LEU A 245 13.87 13.56 12.00
CA LEU A 245 14.22 12.23 12.49
C LEU A 245 14.66 11.26 11.38
N GLY A 246 14.66 11.68 10.12
CA GLY A 246 15.02 10.85 8.98
C GLY A 246 14.06 9.67 8.79
N ALA A 247 12.76 9.89 9.01
CA ALA A 247 11.73 8.87 8.78
C ALA A 247 11.72 8.43 7.31
N ALA A 248 11.38 7.17 7.06
CA ALA A 248 11.31 6.63 5.70
C ALA A 248 10.16 7.25 4.91
N SER A 249 9.07 7.60 5.58
CA SER A 249 7.94 8.31 4.98
C SER A 249 7.24 9.24 5.98
N VAL A 250 6.59 10.25 5.43
CA VAL A 250 5.47 10.95 6.04
C VAL A 250 4.25 10.72 5.15
N ASP A 251 3.17 10.27 5.76
CA ASP A 251 2.02 9.72 5.04
C ASP A 251 0.82 10.67 5.23
N HIS A 252 -0.06 10.77 4.24
CA HIS A 252 -1.13 11.74 3.98
C HIS A 252 -0.65 13.02 3.30
N CYS A 253 0.03 13.93 4.01
CA CYS A 253 0.52 15.18 3.42
C CYS A 253 -0.58 16.02 2.73
N THR A 254 -1.81 15.99 3.26
CA THR A 254 -2.97 16.67 2.67
C THR A 254 -2.83 18.19 2.79
N PHE A 255 -2.31 18.66 3.94
CA PHE A 255 -2.20 20.10 4.27
C PHE A 255 -0.73 20.49 4.46
N LEU A 256 -0.07 20.88 3.36
CA LEU A 256 1.34 21.28 3.34
C LEU A 256 1.49 22.78 3.07
N ASP A 257 2.34 23.44 3.82
CA ASP A 257 2.81 24.79 3.54
C ASP A 257 4.10 24.78 2.68
N ASP A 258 4.68 25.96 2.42
CA ASP A 258 5.90 26.08 1.60
C ASP A 258 7.12 25.49 2.33
N ALA A 259 7.21 25.65 3.65
CA ALA A 259 8.31 25.11 4.44
C ALA A 259 8.30 23.57 4.47
N ASP A 260 7.12 22.95 4.50
CA ASP A 260 6.98 21.49 4.40
C ASP A 260 7.48 20.97 3.05
N VAL A 261 7.11 21.64 1.96
CA VAL A 261 7.57 21.27 0.61
C VAL A 261 9.07 21.43 0.48
N GLU A 262 9.65 22.53 0.99
CA GLU A 262 11.11 22.76 0.99
C GLU A 262 11.83 21.68 1.81
N ALA A 263 11.34 21.33 2.99
CA ALA A 263 11.91 20.30 3.85
C ALA A 263 11.88 18.91 3.17
N LEU A 264 10.74 18.52 2.57
CA LEU A 264 10.60 17.27 1.84
C LEU A 264 11.51 17.21 0.61
N ALA A 265 11.63 18.31 -0.14
CA ALA A 265 12.52 18.39 -1.29
C ALA A 265 13.99 18.23 -0.88
N ALA A 266 14.41 18.88 0.21
CA ALA A 266 15.77 18.75 0.76
C ALA A 266 16.05 17.33 1.28
N ALA A 267 15.04 16.63 1.80
CA ALA A 267 15.12 15.28 2.33
C ALA A 267 14.70 14.18 1.32
N ALA A 268 14.59 14.49 0.02
CA ALA A 268 14.01 13.58 -0.97
C ALA A 268 14.70 12.20 -1.06
N GLU A 269 15.96 12.07 -0.66
CA GLU A 269 16.66 10.78 -0.63
C GLU A 269 16.37 9.94 0.61
N THR A 270 15.84 10.53 1.67
CA THR A 270 15.64 9.86 2.96
C THR A 270 14.17 9.72 3.34
N THR A 271 13.35 10.72 3.04
CA THR A 271 11.93 10.77 3.43
C THR A 271 11.05 10.89 2.19
N VAL A 272 10.07 10.02 2.09
CA VAL A 272 9.11 9.98 0.97
C VAL A 272 7.77 10.53 1.47
N ALA A 273 7.13 11.42 0.69
CA ALA A 273 5.75 11.82 0.91
C ALA A 273 4.81 10.75 0.32
N THR A 274 4.14 9.97 1.18
CA THR A 274 3.16 8.97 0.74
C THR A 274 1.78 9.58 0.69
N LEU A 275 1.25 9.78 -0.52
CA LEU A 275 -0.05 10.40 -0.73
C LEU A 275 -1.14 9.34 -0.82
N LEU A 276 -2.29 9.60 -0.22
CA LEU A 276 -3.35 8.61 0.03
C LEU A 276 -4.71 9.08 -0.54
N PRO A 277 -4.82 9.34 -1.86
CA PRO A 277 -5.97 10.05 -2.44
C PRO A 277 -7.32 9.34 -2.25
N GLY A 278 -7.33 8.08 -1.87
CA GLY A 278 -8.53 7.38 -1.47
C GLY A 278 -9.16 7.92 -0.18
N VAL A 279 -8.32 8.46 0.72
CA VAL A 279 -8.77 9.11 1.97
C VAL A 279 -9.48 10.40 1.66
N GLU A 280 -8.89 11.28 0.85
CA GLU A 280 -9.48 12.55 0.44
C GLU A 280 -10.81 12.33 -0.27
N PHE A 281 -10.89 11.33 -1.14
CA PHE A 281 -12.14 10.94 -1.79
C PHE A 281 -13.22 10.56 -0.76
N CYS A 282 -12.90 9.67 0.18
CA CYS A 282 -13.86 9.14 1.14
C CYS A 282 -14.22 10.12 2.27
N THR A 283 -13.36 11.08 2.58
CA THR A 283 -13.57 12.10 3.62
C THR A 283 -14.07 13.43 3.07
N ARG A 284 -14.02 13.62 1.75
CA ARG A 284 -14.25 14.90 1.06
C ARG A 284 -13.26 16.00 1.47
N SER A 285 -12.05 15.60 1.82
CA SER A 285 -10.95 16.52 2.06
C SER A 285 -10.37 17.05 0.74
N PRO A 286 -9.67 18.19 0.73
CA PRO A 286 -8.92 18.61 -0.45
C PRO A 286 -7.83 17.59 -0.76
N TYR A 287 -7.49 17.47 -2.06
CA TYR A 287 -6.37 16.63 -2.47
C TYR A 287 -5.04 17.39 -2.33
N PRO A 288 -3.94 16.72 -1.94
CA PRO A 288 -2.61 17.32 -1.97
C PRO A 288 -2.20 17.66 -3.42
N ASP A 289 -1.48 18.77 -3.60
CA ASP A 289 -0.95 19.20 -4.91
C ASP A 289 0.32 18.42 -5.26
N ALA A 290 0.15 17.22 -5.80
CA ALA A 290 1.27 16.38 -6.19
C ALA A 290 2.11 16.98 -7.32
N ALA A 291 1.52 17.79 -8.22
CA ALA A 291 2.25 18.46 -9.27
C ALA A 291 3.25 19.47 -8.70
N ARG A 292 2.86 20.23 -7.67
CA ARG A 292 3.74 21.13 -6.92
C ARG A 292 4.88 20.38 -6.24
N LEU A 293 4.56 19.26 -5.56
CA LEU A 293 5.56 18.43 -4.88
C LEU A 293 6.60 17.88 -5.86
N LEU A 294 6.16 17.34 -7.00
CA LEU A 294 7.04 16.81 -8.04
C LEU A 294 7.92 17.91 -8.65
N ALA A 295 7.35 19.11 -8.91
CA ALA A 295 8.10 20.24 -9.43
C ALA A 295 9.18 20.72 -8.46
N ALA A 296 8.96 20.58 -7.15
CA ALA A 296 9.94 20.88 -6.11
C ALA A 296 11.00 19.77 -5.92
N GLY A 297 10.85 18.61 -6.56
CA GLY A 297 11.78 17.48 -6.44
C GLY A 297 11.50 16.55 -5.26
N VAL A 298 10.32 16.63 -4.65
CA VAL A 298 9.91 15.73 -3.56
C VAL A 298 9.74 14.30 -4.09
N SER A 299 10.25 13.32 -3.37
CA SER A 299 9.97 11.90 -3.63
C SER A 299 8.55 11.55 -3.17
N ILE A 300 7.75 11.01 -4.09
CA ILE A 300 6.34 10.67 -3.84
C ILE A 300 6.12 9.16 -3.91
N ALA A 301 5.30 8.64 -2.99
CA ALA A 301 4.66 7.34 -3.06
C ALA A 301 3.13 7.49 -3.13
N LEU A 302 2.46 6.46 -3.65
CA LEU A 302 1.00 6.31 -3.61
C LEU A 302 0.66 5.00 -2.92
N ALA A 303 -0.29 5.03 -1.99
CA ALA A 303 -0.76 3.84 -1.28
C ALA A 303 -2.27 3.88 -1.05
N THR A 304 -2.86 2.77 -0.60
CA THR A 304 -4.33 2.66 -0.48
C THR A 304 -4.86 3.28 0.78
N ASP A 305 -4.10 3.28 1.85
CA ASP A 305 -4.61 3.47 3.21
C ASP A 305 -5.86 2.60 3.46
N CYS A 306 -5.80 1.34 3.04
CA CYS A 306 -6.95 0.45 3.18
C CYS A 306 -7.27 0.23 4.65
N ASN A 307 -8.32 0.90 5.13
CA ASN A 307 -8.77 0.90 6.51
C ASN A 307 -10.29 1.05 6.60
N PRO A 308 -10.95 0.67 7.70
CA PRO A 308 -12.41 0.72 7.78
C PRO A 308 -12.98 2.12 7.96
N GLY A 309 -12.16 3.11 8.36
CA GLY A 309 -12.62 4.45 8.75
C GLY A 309 -12.63 5.46 7.63
N THR A 310 -11.51 5.63 6.96
CA THR A 310 -11.29 6.71 5.99
C THR A 310 -11.23 6.24 4.55
N CYS A 311 -10.78 4.98 4.29
CA CYS A 311 -10.70 4.45 2.93
C CYS A 311 -10.74 2.92 2.93
N TYR A 312 -11.90 2.31 2.77
CA TYR A 312 -11.98 0.85 2.67
C TYR A 312 -11.92 0.40 1.21
N SER A 313 -10.77 0.68 0.58
CA SER A 313 -10.46 0.26 -0.78
C SER A 313 -9.10 -0.41 -0.86
N SER A 314 -9.04 -1.58 -1.51
CA SER A 314 -7.82 -2.36 -1.79
C SER A 314 -7.28 -2.12 -3.20
N SER A 315 -7.67 -1.02 -3.88
CA SER A 315 -7.39 -0.81 -5.29
C SER A 315 -6.30 0.23 -5.55
N VAL A 316 -5.05 -0.20 -5.71
CA VAL A 316 -3.96 0.70 -6.20
C VAL A 316 -4.27 1.27 -7.59
N PRO A 317 -4.86 0.54 -8.57
CA PRO A 317 -5.31 1.14 -9.84
C PRO A 317 -6.29 2.30 -9.67
N TRP A 318 -7.18 2.24 -8.69
CA TRP A 318 -8.08 3.35 -8.40
C TRP A 318 -7.34 4.55 -7.78
N VAL A 319 -6.41 4.30 -6.86
CA VAL A 319 -5.51 5.32 -6.30
C VAL A 319 -4.74 6.05 -7.41
N ILE A 320 -4.18 5.31 -8.39
CA ILE A 320 -3.52 5.88 -9.58
C ILE A 320 -4.50 6.76 -10.37
N SER A 321 -5.73 6.31 -10.56
CA SER A 321 -6.75 7.09 -11.28
C SER A 321 -7.07 8.42 -10.57
N LEU A 322 -7.19 8.41 -9.24
CA LEU A 322 -7.39 9.62 -8.43
C LEU A 322 -6.19 10.57 -8.51
N ALA A 323 -4.97 10.04 -8.38
CA ALA A 323 -3.74 10.83 -8.46
C ALA A 323 -3.61 11.56 -9.82
N VAL A 324 -3.96 10.88 -10.91
CA VAL A 324 -3.96 11.49 -12.25
C VAL A 324 -5.07 12.53 -12.39
N ARG A 325 -6.27 12.21 -11.91
CA ARG A 325 -7.45 13.03 -12.13
C ARG A 325 -7.50 14.26 -11.23
N GLU A 326 -7.15 14.10 -9.95
CA GLU A 326 -7.37 15.10 -8.90
C GLU A 326 -6.09 15.78 -8.41
N MET A 327 -4.92 15.14 -8.57
CA MET A 327 -3.66 15.64 -7.99
C MET A 327 -2.65 16.13 -9.03
N GLY A 328 -3.05 16.21 -10.32
CA GLY A 328 -2.22 16.75 -11.40
C GLY A 328 -1.04 15.86 -11.83
N MET A 329 -1.03 14.58 -11.45
CA MET A 329 0.01 13.64 -11.89
C MET A 329 -0.24 13.15 -13.32
N THR A 330 0.81 12.91 -14.08
CA THR A 330 0.72 12.11 -15.31
C THR A 330 0.54 10.63 -14.99
N PRO A 331 -0.02 9.80 -15.91
CA PRO A 331 -0.09 8.34 -15.70
C PRO A 331 1.27 7.71 -15.41
N ALA A 332 2.35 8.21 -15.99
CA ALA A 332 3.71 7.76 -15.74
C ALA A 332 4.17 8.06 -14.31
N GLN A 333 3.97 9.28 -13.84
CA GLN A 333 4.31 9.69 -12.47
C GLN A 333 3.52 8.90 -11.43
N ALA A 334 2.21 8.68 -11.66
CA ALA A 334 1.37 7.92 -10.75
C ALA A 334 1.78 6.43 -10.70
N LEU A 335 2.15 5.82 -11.83
CA LEU A 335 2.67 4.45 -11.85
C LEU A 335 4.02 4.34 -11.13
N LEU A 336 4.96 5.27 -11.37
CA LEU A 336 6.23 5.33 -10.64
C LEU A 336 6.01 5.45 -9.12
N ALA A 337 5.10 6.32 -8.70
CA ALA A 337 4.79 6.54 -7.30
C ALA A 337 4.17 5.29 -6.63
N ALA A 338 3.32 4.52 -7.37
CA ALA A 338 2.68 3.30 -6.88
C ALA A 338 3.57 2.04 -6.96
N THR A 339 4.79 2.17 -7.48
CA THR A 339 5.76 1.06 -7.64
C THR A 339 7.10 1.44 -7.01
N ALA A 340 8.01 2.05 -7.77
CA ALA A 340 9.35 2.42 -7.32
C ALA A 340 9.34 3.46 -6.18
N GLY A 341 8.39 4.41 -6.18
CA GLY A 341 8.21 5.40 -5.11
C GLY A 341 7.77 4.74 -3.80
N SER A 342 6.76 3.88 -3.86
CA SER A 342 6.29 3.10 -2.71
C SER A 342 7.35 2.12 -2.19
N ALA A 343 8.16 1.52 -3.07
CA ALA A 343 9.32 0.73 -2.67
C ALA A 343 10.37 1.57 -1.92
N LYS A 344 10.63 2.81 -2.38
CA LYS A 344 11.54 3.76 -1.70
C LYS A 344 11.04 4.11 -0.31
N SER A 345 9.73 4.33 -0.11
CA SER A 345 9.14 4.60 1.21
C SER A 345 9.25 3.43 2.19
N LEU A 346 9.49 2.20 1.68
CA LEU A 346 9.81 1.02 2.45
C LEU A 346 11.33 0.73 2.52
N ARG A 347 12.16 1.65 2.00
CA ARG A 347 13.62 1.46 1.89
C ARG A 347 13.98 0.12 1.24
N ARG A 348 13.22 -0.27 0.19
CA ARG A 348 13.42 -1.48 -0.60
C ARG A 348 13.96 -1.11 -1.98
N THR A 349 14.98 -1.84 -2.42
CA THR A 349 15.60 -1.67 -3.75
C THR A 349 15.36 -2.85 -4.68
N ASP A 350 14.85 -3.93 -4.15
CA ASP A 350 14.65 -5.22 -4.82
C ASP A 350 13.22 -5.43 -5.35
N ILE A 351 12.30 -4.47 -5.11
CA ILE A 351 10.90 -4.49 -5.53
C ILE A 351 10.50 -3.20 -6.25
N GLY A 352 9.29 -3.16 -6.84
CA GLY A 352 8.73 -1.99 -7.52
C GLY A 352 9.43 -1.62 -8.82
N ARG A 353 10.38 -2.44 -9.30
CA ARG A 353 11.15 -2.27 -10.53
C ARG A 353 11.44 -3.63 -11.14
N LEU A 354 11.37 -3.72 -12.47
CA LEU A 354 11.83 -4.90 -13.21
C LEU A 354 13.27 -4.67 -13.70
N VAL A 355 14.22 -5.10 -12.89
CA VAL A 355 15.66 -5.01 -13.16
C VAL A 355 16.27 -6.39 -12.91
N VAL A 356 17.26 -6.77 -13.73
CA VAL A 356 17.96 -8.05 -13.55
C VAL A 356 18.57 -8.13 -12.14
N GLY A 357 18.26 -9.21 -11.43
CA GLY A 357 18.65 -9.41 -10.03
C GLY A 357 17.58 -9.05 -9.00
N ASN A 358 16.55 -8.28 -9.39
CA ASN A 358 15.42 -7.96 -8.50
C ASN A 358 14.42 -9.13 -8.43
N ARG A 359 13.56 -9.07 -7.43
CA ARG A 359 12.42 -9.99 -7.32
C ARG A 359 11.52 -9.90 -8.55
N ALA A 360 11.04 -11.04 -9.00
CA ALA A 360 10.14 -11.15 -10.13
C ALA A 360 8.69 -10.83 -9.74
N ASP A 361 8.47 -9.68 -9.12
CA ASP A 361 7.16 -9.18 -8.75
C ASP A 361 6.54 -8.44 -9.95
N LEU A 362 5.66 -9.12 -10.70
CA LEU A 362 5.06 -8.62 -11.93
C LEU A 362 3.54 -8.56 -11.84
N SER A 363 2.97 -7.59 -12.54
CA SER A 363 1.54 -7.52 -12.82
C SER A 363 1.28 -7.40 -14.31
N VAL A 364 0.27 -8.11 -14.79
CA VAL A 364 -0.21 -8.03 -16.17
C VAL A 364 -1.49 -7.22 -16.20
N LEU A 365 -1.61 -6.37 -17.22
CA LEU A 365 -2.79 -5.54 -17.44
C LEU A 365 -3.66 -6.15 -18.54
N ASP A 366 -4.97 -6.22 -18.33
CA ASP A 366 -5.92 -6.56 -19.40
C ASP A 366 -6.14 -5.35 -20.32
N ALA A 367 -5.01 -4.85 -20.82
CA ALA A 367 -4.88 -3.68 -21.67
C ALA A 367 -3.49 -3.67 -22.35
N PRO A 368 -3.34 -3.02 -23.51
CA PRO A 368 -2.07 -2.97 -24.23
C PRO A 368 -1.05 -1.98 -23.65
N SER A 369 -1.46 -1.06 -22.75
CA SER A 369 -0.60 0.00 -22.21
C SER A 369 -0.96 0.32 -20.76
N TYR A 370 0.05 0.73 -19.97
CA TYR A 370 -0.12 1.19 -18.57
C TYR A 370 -1.05 2.41 -18.44
N VAL A 371 -1.18 3.22 -19.46
CA VAL A 371 -2.06 4.41 -19.47
C VAL A 371 -3.51 4.04 -19.13
N HIS A 372 -3.92 2.79 -19.42
CA HIS A 372 -5.26 2.31 -19.14
C HIS A 372 -5.58 2.20 -17.65
N LEU A 373 -4.58 2.19 -16.77
CA LEU A 373 -4.79 2.24 -15.31
C LEU A 373 -5.55 3.50 -14.90
N ALA A 374 -5.20 4.65 -15.49
CA ALA A 374 -5.91 5.92 -15.26
C ALA A 374 -7.09 6.12 -16.21
N TYR A 375 -6.99 5.64 -17.47
CA TYR A 375 -8.00 5.83 -18.51
C TYR A 375 -9.28 5.01 -18.28
N ARG A 376 -9.19 3.86 -17.58
CA ARG A 376 -10.32 2.98 -17.26
C ARG A 376 -10.55 2.88 -15.75
N PRO A 377 -10.88 4.00 -15.06
CA PRO A 377 -11.05 4.00 -13.61
C PRO A 377 -12.14 3.01 -13.17
N GLY A 378 -11.89 2.30 -12.06
CA GLY A 378 -12.84 1.34 -11.48
C GLY A 378 -12.98 0.01 -12.23
N VAL A 379 -12.30 -0.18 -13.38
CA VAL A 379 -12.27 -1.49 -14.06
C VAL A 379 -11.07 -2.29 -13.55
N PRO A 380 -11.24 -3.53 -13.08
CA PRO A 380 -10.15 -4.36 -12.55
C PRO A 380 -9.31 -4.94 -13.71
N ILE A 381 -8.43 -4.14 -14.27
CA ILE A 381 -7.59 -4.54 -15.41
C ILE A 381 -6.21 -5.07 -15.01
N ALA A 382 -5.75 -4.83 -13.78
CA ALA A 382 -4.47 -5.31 -13.28
C ALA A 382 -4.66 -6.61 -12.47
N ARG A 383 -3.71 -7.50 -12.55
CA ARG A 383 -3.61 -8.68 -11.67
C ARG A 383 -2.16 -9.12 -11.53
N VAL A 384 -1.82 -9.70 -10.38
CA VAL A 384 -0.50 -10.30 -10.19
C VAL A 384 -0.28 -11.43 -11.19
N LEU A 385 0.89 -11.51 -11.79
CA LEU A 385 1.32 -12.59 -12.63
C LEU A 385 2.12 -13.59 -11.77
N ASP A 386 1.44 -14.61 -11.25
CA ASP A 386 2.09 -15.67 -10.49
C ASP A 386 2.85 -16.60 -11.45
N VAL A 387 4.17 -16.53 -11.42
CA VAL A 387 5.06 -17.32 -12.31
C VAL A 387 5.32 -18.72 -11.76
N ALA A 388 5.16 -18.91 -10.45
CA ALA A 388 5.39 -20.19 -9.78
C ALA A 388 4.29 -21.26 -10.00
N ILE A 389 3.18 -20.95 -10.69
CA ILE A 389 2.02 -21.85 -10.85
C ILE A 389 1.75 -22.09 -12.33
N THR A 390 2.64 -22.80 -13.01
CA THR A 390 2.26 -23.49 -14.26
C THR A 390 2.72 -24.93 -14.26
N ALA A 391 2.22 -25.73 -13.31
CA ALA A 391 1.87 -27.10 -13.66
C ALA A 391 0.62 -27.02 -14.55
N PRO A 392 0.55 -27.69 -15.69
CA PRO A 392 -0.58 -27.59 -16.61
C PRO A 392 -1.84 -28.05 -15.88
N GLN A 393 -2.74 -27.14 -15.57
CA GLN A 393 -4.12 -27.51 -15.28
C GLN A 393 -4.66 -28.09 -16.60
N ALA A 394 -4.83 -29.41 -16.60
CA ALA A 394 -5.55 -30.10 -17.67
C ALA A 394 -6.88 -29.37 -17.87
N SER A 395 -7.09 -28.83 -19.06
CA SER A 395 -8.30 -28.17 -19.48
C SER A 395 -9.48 -29.09 -19.17
N ALA A 396 -10.23 -28.82 -18.13
CA ALA A 396 -11.54 -29.40 -17.91
C ALA A 396 -12.41 -28.97 -19.10
N ARG A 397 -12.69 -29.89 -20.01
CA ARG A 397 -13.70 -29.67 -21.06
C ARG A 397 -14.99 -29.29 -20.37
N PRO A 398 -15.69 -28.25 -20.84
CA PRO A 398 -17.02 -27.95 -20.31
C PRO A 398 -17.90 -29.20 -20.55
N SER A 399 -18.50 -29.72 -19.51
CA SER A 399 -19.48 -30.79 -19.57
C SER A 399 -20.64 -30.32 -20.45
N ALA A 400 -21.01 -31.17 -21.44
CA ALA A 400 -22.14 -30.93 -22.31
C ALA A 400 -23.41 -30.72 -21.47
N PRO A 401 -24.31 -29.80 -21.89
CA PRO A 401 -25.58 -29.57 -21.18
C PRO A 401 -26.41 -30.87 -21.20
N PRO A 402 -27.18 -31.15 -20.16
CA PRO A 402 -28.06 -32.31 -20.11
C PRO A 402 -29.09 -32.25 -21.28
N SER A 403 -29.24 -33.35 -21.97
CA SER A 403 -30.23 -33.53 -23.04
C SER A 403 -31.64 -33.31 -22.47
N GLU A 404 -32.38 -32.36 -23.04
CA GLU A 404 -33.83 -32.19 -22.76
C GLU A 404 -34.59 -33.46 -23.13
N SER A 405 -35.28 -34.04 -22.16
CA SER A 405 -36.27 -35.10 -22.38
C SER A 405 -37.50 -34.46 -23.02
N PRO A 406 -38.16 -35.13 -23.99
CA PRO A 406 -39.37 -34.60 -24.63
C PRO A 406 -40.49 -34.53 -23.62
N LEU A 407 -41.13 -33.37 -23.55
CA LEU A 407 -42.41 -33.21 -22.86
C LEU A 407 -43.50 -34.06 -23.54
N ASP A 408 -43.98 -35.07 -22.83
CA ASP A 408 -45.13 -35.84 -23.19
C ASP A 408 -46.41 -34.97 -23.11
N SER A 409 -47.08 -34.87 -24.21
CA SER A 409 -48.41 -34.24 -24.35
C SER A 409 -49.49 -35.10 -23.68
N ARG A 410 -50.08 -34.58 -22.60
CA ARG A 410 -51.52 -34.79 -22.31
C ARG A 410 -52.06 -33.69 -21.39
#